data_d0b5e8aed98cee2bf42d9dafe46a18c8
#
_entry.id   d0b5e8aed98cee2bf42d9dafe46a18c8
#
_cell.length_a   1.000
_cell.length_b   1.000
_cell.length_c   1.000
_cell.angle_alpha   90.00
_cell.angle_beta   90.00
_cell.angle_gamma   90.00
#
_symmetry.space_group_name_H-M   'P 1'
#
loop_
_entity.id
_entity.type
_entity.pdbx_description
1 polymer ?
#
loop_
_entity_poly.entity_id
_entity_poly.type
_entity_poly.pdbx_seq_one_letter_code
_entity_poly.pdbx_strand_id
1 'polypeptide(L)'
;MGLPYENATSGDKAIGEIQKMLRAFGCQRFATGEDYETGELFIQFEHRGRMVHLKASARGYAAAWLKEHPYSTRMRGTRADHEAKALKVGGVAVYSILRDWVKGQVTAIEIGMMTFEAAFLSHILLPSGVSVIEHIQAQKMLPAPSNA
;
A
#
# COMPACT_ATOMS: atom_id res chain seq x y z
N MET A 1 1.59 23.93 1.56
CA MET A 1 0.74 22.91 0.88
C MET A 1 0.79 21.60 1.66
N GLY A 2 -0.36 21.01 1.90
CA GLY A 2 -0.44 19.71 2.56
C GLY A 2 0.01 18.56 1.65
N LEU A 3 0.24 17.41 2.24
CA LEU A 3 0.58 16.21 1.49
C LEU A 3 -0.66 15.67 0.75
N PRO A 4 -0.48 15.05 -0.42
CA PRO A 4 -1.58 14.32 -1.06
C PRO A 4 -2.16 13.28 -0.08
N TYR A 5 -3.46 13.14 -0.07
CA TYR A 5 -4.20 12.21 0.82
C TYR A 5 -4.15 12.56 2.31
N GLU A 6 -3.57 13.69 2.71
CA GLU A 6 -3.46 14.10 4.12
C GLU A 6 -4.84 14.18 4.80
N ASN A 7 -5.85 14.56 4.05
CA ASN A 7 -7.22 14.72 4.55
C ASN A 7 -8.07 13.45 4.40
N ALA A 8 -7.50 12.34 4.04
CA ALA A 8 -8.20 11.06 4.02
C ALA A 8 -8.70 10.74 5.43
N THR A 9 -9.94 10.30 5.56
CA THR A 9 -10.59 10.20 6.86
C THR A 9 -10.82 8.77 7.34
N SER A 10 -10.80 7.78 6.47
CA SER A 10 -11.10 6.41 6.86
C SER A 10 -10.32 5.38 6.05
N GLY A 11 -9.44 4.67 6.75
CA GLY A 11 -8.74 3.50 6.20
C GLY A 11 -9.72 2.36 5.95
N ASP A 12 -10.66 2.13 6.84
CA ASP A 12 -11.66 1.07 6.72
C ASP A 12 -12.53 1.25 5.48
N LYS A 13 -12.90 2.49 5.18
CA LYS A 13 -13.66 2.81 3.97
C LYS A 13 -12.84 2.50 2.72
N ALA A 14 -11.57 2.88 2.70
CA ALA A 14 -10.68 2.61 1.58
C ALA A 14 -10.50 1.09 1.38
N ILE A 15 -10.29 0.33 2.46
CA ILE A 15 -10.19 -1.13 2.43
C ILE A 15 -11.48 -1.74 1.87
N GLY A 16 -12.63 -1.28 2.34
CA GLY A 16 -13.93 -1.77 1.86
C GLY A 16 -14.14 -1.51 0.37
N GLU A 17 -13.70 -0.36 -0.12
CA GLU A 17 -13.75 -0.04 -1.55
C GLU A 17 -12.82 -0.93 -2.37
N ILE A 18 -11.60 -1.20 -1.88
CA ILE A 18 -10.65 -2.13 -2.51
C ILE A 18 -11.29 -3.51 -2.61
N GLN A 19 -11.82 -4.02 -1.50
CA GLN A 19 -12.44 -5.34 -1.45
C GLN A 19 -13.62 -5.44 -2.44
N LYS A 20 -14.45 -4.42 -2.50
CA LYS A 20 -15.58 -4.36 -3.43
C LYS A 20 -15.13 -4.38 -4.89
N MET A 21 -14.11 -3.59 -5.23
CA MET A 21 -13.55 -3.55 -6.58
C MET A 21 -12.98 -4.90 -6.99
N LEU A 22 -12.18 -5.53 -6.13
CA LEU A 22 -11.56 -6.81 -6.41
C LEU A 22 -12.59 -7.92 -6.53
N ARG A 23 -13.62 -7.91 -5.70
CA ARG A 23 -14.72 -8.87 -5.77
C ARG A 23 -15.47 -8.74 -7.10
N ALA A 24 -15.77 -7.53 -7.52
CA ALA A 24 -16.42 -7.26 -8.81
C ALA A 24 -15.53 -7.67 -9.99
N PHE A 25 -14.20 -7.55 -9.84
CA PHE A 25 -13.22 -7.98 -10.84
C PHE A 25 -13.15 -9.51 -10.97
N GLY A 26 -13.64 -10.25 -9.98
CA GLY A 26 -13.69 -11.73 -10.00
C GLY A 26 -12.66 -12.39 -9.08
N CYS A 27 -12.11 -11.65 -8.11
CA CYS A 27 -11.22 -12.24 -7.12
C CYS A 27 -11.99 -13.15 -6.16
N GLN A 28 -11.39 -14.31 -5.83
CA GLN A 28 -12.01 -15.29 -4.97
C GLN A 28 -11.72 -15.10 -3.49
N ARG A 29 -10.58 -14.48 -3.17
CA ARG A 29 -10.13 -14.33 -1.79
C ARG A 29 -9.54 -12.95 -1.59
N PHE A 30 -9.73 -12.43 -0.38
CA PHE A 30 -9.17 -11.14 0.00
C PHE A 30 -8.76 -11.18 1.47
N ALA A 31 -7.59 -10.64 1.78
CA ALA A 31 -7.13 -10.47 3.14
C ALA A 31 -6.38 -9.14 3.24
N THR A 32 -6.40 -8.56 4.42
CA THR A 32 -5.63 -7.36 4.74
C THR A 32 -5.10 -7.48 6.15
N GLY A 33 -3.97 -6.87 6.42
CA GLY A 33 -3.38 -6.85 7.74
C GLY A 33 -2.59 -5.58 7.95
N GLU A 34 -2.42 -5.22 9.21
CA GLU A 34 -1.71 -4.02 9.59
C GLU A 34 -0.96 -4.27 10.91
N ASP A 35 0.29 -3.86 10.96
CA ASP A 35 1.09 -3.86 12.17
C ASP A 35 1.12 -2.43 12.72
N TYR A 36 0.44 -2.21 13.84
CA TYR A 36 0.32 -0.87 14.42
C TYR A 36 1.62 -0.35 15.01
N GLU A 37 2.58 -1.23 15.31
CA GLU A 37 3.88 -0.81 15.85
C GLU A 37 4.84 -0.38 14.74
N THR A 38 4.88 -1.14 13.64
CA THR A 38 5.81 -0.86 12.54
C THR A 38 5.22 0.02 11.45
N GLY A 39 3.89 0.12 11.39
CA GLY A 39 3.20 0.83 10.32
C GLY A 39 3.16 0.06 9.01
N GLU A 40 3.59 -1.20 9.01
CA GLU A 40 3.50 -2.05 7.82
C GLU A 40 2.07 -2.53 7.63
N LEU A 41 1.65 -2.58 6.38
CA LEU A 41 0.33 -3.07 6.02
C LEU A 41 0.40 -3.84 4.71
N PHE A 42 -0.59 -4.70 4.48
CA PHE A 42 -0.69 -5.43 3.23
C PHE A 42 -2.14 -5.62 2.82
N ILE A 43 -2.33 -5.80 1.53
CA ILE A 43 -3.55 -6.38 0.97
C ILE A 43 -3.15 -7.59 0.14
N GLN A 44 -3.97 -8.62 0.19
CA GLN A 44 -3.73 -9.87 -0.51
C GLN A 44 -5.03 -10.35 -1.15
N PHE A 45 -4.94 -10.78 -2.38
CA PHE A 45 -6.09 -11.31 -3.09
C PHE A 45 -5.68 -12.38 -4.08
N GLU A 46 -6.64 -13.26 -4.41
CA GLU A 46 -6.43 -14.33 -5.37
C GLU A 46 -7.30 -14.11 -6.60
N HIS A 47 -6.69 -14.21 -7.77
CA HIS A 47 -7.39 -14.10 -9.06
C HIS A 47 -6.90 -15.20 -9.98
N ARG A 48 -7.82 -16.07 -10.39
CA ARG A 48 -7.54 -17.21 -11.27
C ARG A 48 -6.35 -18.07 -10.81
N GLY A 49 -6.33 -18.37 -9.52
CA GLY A 49 -5.30 -19.21 -8.92
C GLY A 49 -3.97 -18.52 -8.63
N ARG A 50 -3.85 -17.25 -8.94
CA ARG A 50 -2.65 -16.46 -8.63
C ARG A 50 -2.90 -15.54 -7.45
N MET A 51 -2.01 -15.61 -6.46
CA MET A 51 -2.09 -14.79 -5.27
C MET A 51 -1.25 -13.53 -5.46
N VAL A 52 -1.87 -12.37 -5.26
CA VAL A 52 -1.19 -11.08 -5.26
C VAL A 52 -1.06 -10.61 -3.83
N HIS A 53 0.14 -10.21 -3.44
CA HIS A 53 0.45 -9.73 -2.09
C HIS A 53 1.14 -8.37 -2.19
N LEU A 54 0.41 -7.32 -1.84
CA LEU A 54 0.88 -5.94 -1.89
C LEU A 54 1.27 -5.50 -0.49
N LYS A 55 2.57 -5.27 -0.29
CA LYS A 55 3.09 -4.74 0.97
C LYS A 55 3.28 -3.23 0.84
N ALA A 56 2.94 -2.50 1.88
CA ALA A 56 3.16 -1.06 1.95
C ALA A 56 3.51 -0.66 3.37
N SER A 57 4.06 0.53 3.54
CA SER A 57 4.40 1.05 4.86
C SER A 57 3.87 2.46 5.01
N ALA A 58 3.29 2.73 6.18
CA ALA A 58 2.84 4.06 6.54
C ALA A 58 3.99 4.97 7.03
N ARG A 59 5.18 4.40 7.26
CA ARG A 59 6.32 5.12 7.86
C ARG A 59 6.80 6.30 7.04
N GLY A 60 6.93 6.11 5.74
CA GLY A 60 7.38 7.19 4.86
C GLY A 60 6.42 8.38 4.86
N TYR A 61 5.14 8.08 4.79
CA TYR A 61 4.11 9.11 4.86
C TYR A 61 4.11 9.80 6.22
N ALA A 62 4.21 9.03 7.30
CA ALA A 62 4.28 9.56 8.65
C ALA A 62 5.47 10.52 8.83
N ALA A 63 6.64 10.14 8.30
CA ALA A 63 7.83 10.98 8.36
C ALA A 63 7.64 12.30 7.60
N ALA A 64 7.02 12.24 6.42
CA ALA A 64 6.71 13.44 5.63
C ALA A 64 5.71 14.35 6.36
N TRP A 65 4.69 13.74 6.98
CA TRP A 65 3.69 14.47 7.77
C TRP A 65 4.33 15.17 8.97
N LEU A 66 5.26 14.51 9.66
CA LEU A 66 5.97 15.09 10.81
C LEU A 66 6.84 16.30 10.42
N LYS A 67 7.38 16.30 9.21
CA LYS A 67 8.13 17.46 8.70
C LYS A 67 7.24 18.70 8.55
N GLU A 68 5.99 18.50 8.14
CA GLU A 68 5.00 19.57 7.98
C GLU A 68 4.31 19.91 9.28
N HIS A 69 4.25 18.98 10.24
CA HIS A 69 3.59 19.12 11.52
C HIS A 69 4.54 18.75 12.66
N PRO A 70 5.63 19.50 12.86
CA PRO A 70 6.62 19.14 13.89
C PRO A 70 6.01 19.19 15.29
N TYR A 71 6.51 18.32 16.15
CA TYR A 71 6.10 18.30 17.55
C TYR A 71 6.50 19.60 18.26
N SER A 72 5.63 20.11 19.11
CA SER A 72 5.91 21.23 19.98
C SER A 72 5.47 20.90 21.41
N THR A 73 6.24 21.32 22.39
CA THR A 73 5.91 21.15 23.81
C THR A 73 4.63 21.89 24.22
N ARG A 74 4.17 22.82 23.38
CA ARG A 74 2.89 23.53 23.59
C ARG A 74 1.68 22.64 23.23
N MET A 75 1.90 21.53 22.51
CA MET A 75 0.85 20.62 22.15
C MET A 75 0.42 19.79 23.35
N ARG A 76 -0.84 19.35 23.34
CA ARG A 76 -1.32 18.34 24.29
C ARG A 76 -0.66 17.01 23.95
N GLY A 77 -0.29 16.27 24.98
CA GLY A 77 0.34 14.96 24.82
C GLY A 77 1.84 15.04 24.60
N THR A 78 2.44 13.89 24.47
CA THR A 78 3.89 13.73 24.36
C THR A 78 4.34 13.68 22.92
N ARG A 79 5.65 13.71 22.71
CA ARG A 79 6.26 13.46 21.39
C ARG A 79 5.84 12.08 20.87
N ALA A 80 5.80 11.08 21.74
CA ALA A 80 5.36 9.73 21.36
C ALA A 80 3.91 9.71 20.86
N ASP A 81 3.03 10.46 21.50
CA ASP A 81 1.63 10.60 21.06
C ASP A 81 1.54 11.25 19.68
N HIS A 82 2.36 12.26 19.43
CA HIS A 82 2.39 12.96 18.16
C HIS A 82 2.93 12.05 17.03
N GLU A 83 3.96 11.27 17.32
CA GLU A 83 4.51 10.29 16.37
C GLU A 83 3.51 9.16 16.08
N ALA A 84 2.77 8.70 17.09
CA ALA A 84 1.71 7.71 16.91
C ALA A 84 0.59 8.26 16.03
N LYS A 85 0.23 9.53 16.21
CA LYS A 85 -0.74 10.22 15.35
C LYS A 85 -0.26 10.28 13.89
N ALA A 86 1.01 10.60 13.70
CA ALA A 86 1.62 10.62 12.35
C ALA A 86 1.49 9.27 11.66
N LEU A 87 1.77 8.19 12.38
CA LEU A 87 1.68 6.83 11.85
C LEU A 87 0.22 6.46 11.49
N LYS A 88 -0.73 6.89 12.32
CA LYS A 88 -2.16 6.67 12.05
C LYS A 88 -2.62 7.45 10.81
N VAL A 89 -2.22 8.70 10.68
CA VAL A 89 -2.50 9.51 9.48
C VAL A 89 -1.91 8.84 8.24
N GLY A 90 -0.67 8.37 8.35
CA GLY A 90 0.02 7.66 7.27
C GLY A 90 -0.71 6.39 6.85
N GLY A 91 -1.21 5.60 7.80
CA GLY A 91 -1.97 4.39 7.51
C GLY A 91 -3.23 4.66 6.70
N VAL A 92 -4.01 5.66 7.12
CA VAL A 92 -5.23 6.05 6.41
C VAL A 92 -4.90 6.54 4.99
N ALA A 93 -3.86 7.36 4.86
CA ALA A 93 -3.42 7.87 3.56
C ALA A 93 -2.96 6.75 2.64
N VAL A 94 -2.16 5.81 3.14
CA VAL A 94 -1.63 4.70 2.34
C VAL A 94 -2.75 3.77 1.87
N TYR A 95 -3.75 3.47 2.69
CA TYR A 95 -4.90 2.68 2.23
C TYR A 95 -5.66 3.41 1.12
N SER A 96 -5.79 4.72 1.22
CA SER A 96 -6.44 5.52 0.18
C SER A 96 -5.64 5.54 -1.12
N ILE A 97 -4.31 5.62 -1.03
CA ILE A 97 -3.41 5.52 -2.17
C ILE A 97 -3.52 4.14 -2.81
N LEU A 98 -3.51 3.06 -2.01
CA LEU A 98 -3.67 1.69 -2.52
C LEU A 98 -5.01 1.50 -3.22
N ARG A 99 -6.08 2.06 -2.68
CA ARG A 99 -7.40 2.03 -3.32
C ARG A 99 -7.33 2.61 -4.73
N ASP A 100 -6.72 3.78 -4.88
CA ASP A 100 -6.62 4.45 -6.17
C ASP A 100 -5.68 3.71 -7.12
N TRP A 101 -4.58 3.15 -6.59
CA TRP A 101 -3.65 2.35 -7.37
C TRP A 101 -4.31 1.07 -7.89
N VAL A 102 -5.02 0.33 -7.03
CA VAL A 102 -5.75 -0.89 -7.43
C VAL A 102 -6.83 -0.55 -8.46
N LYS A 103 -7.57 0.54 -8.24
CA LYS A 103 -8.59 0.99 -9.19
C LYS A 103 -8.00 1.22 -10.58
N GLY A 104 -6.84 1.87 -10.66
CA GLY A 104 -6.15 2.11 -11.93
C GLY A 104 -5.76 0.80 -12.60
N GLN A 105 -5.20 -0.15 -11.86
CA GLN A 105 -4.78 -1.44 -12.39
C GLN A 105 -5.98 -2.26 -12.91
N VAL A 106 -7.02 -2.38 -12.09
CA VAL A 106 -8.22 -3.13 -12.45
C VAL A 106 -8.88 -2.51 -13.70
N THR A 107 -8.99 -1.19 -13.72
CA THR A 107 -9.56 -0.48 -14.88
C THR A 107 -8.73 -0.75 -16.13
N ALA A 108 -7.40 -0.67 -16.05
CA ALA A 108 -6.51 -0.92 -17.17
C ALA A 108 -6.67 -2.33 -17.74
N ILE A 109 -6.85 -3.32 -16.87
CA ILE A 109 -7.07 -4.70 -17.28
C ILE A 109 -8.45 -4.86 -17.95
N GLU A 110 -9.47 -4.30 -17.35
CA GLU A 110 -10.85 -4.45 -17.84
C GLU A 110 -11.06 -3.80 -19.21
N ILE A 111 -10.40 -2.68 -19.47
CA ILE A 111 -10.49 -2.02 -20.79
C ILE A 111 -9.49 -2.60 -21.82
N GLY A 112 -8.72 -3.63 -21.46
CA GLY A 112 -7.77 -4.27 -22.37
C GLY A 112 -6.49 -3.48 -22.62
N MET A 113 -6.21 -2.45 -21.80
CA MET A 113 -5.00 -1.66 -21.91
C MET A 113 -3.75 -2.47 -21.55
N MET A 114 -3.89 -3.39 -20.59
CA MET A 114 -2.82 -4.30 -20.19
C MET A 114 -3.40 -5.60 -19.63
N THR A 115 -2.55 -6.63 -19.54
CA THR A 115 -2.96 -7.92 -18.95
C THR A 115 -2.85 -7.86 -17.43
N PHE A 116 -3.49 -8.82 -16.77
CA PHE A 116 -3.37 -8.98 -15.31
C PHE A 116 -1.90 -9.14 -14.90
N GLU A 117 -1.15 -9.95 -15.64
CA GLU A 117 0.26 -10.19 -15.38
C GLU A 117 1.08 -8.90 -15.51
N ALA A 118 0.82 -8.11 -16.55
CA ALA A 118 1.53 -6.84 -16.72
C ALA A 118 1.26 -5.86 -15.59
N ALA A 119 0.02 -5.84 -15.07
CA ALA A 119 -0.36 -4.93 -14.00
C ALA A 119 0.17 -5.34 -12.62
N PHE A 120 0.12 -6.64 -12.30
CA PHE A 120 0.37 -7.14 -10.95
C PHE A 120 1.60 -8.03 -10.81
N LEU A 121 2.36 -8.27 -11.90
CA LEU A 121 3.46 -9.25 -11.92
C LEU A 121 4.39 -9.16 -10.71
N SER A 122 4.84 -7.96 -10.38
CA SER A 122 5.81 -7.74 -9.29
C SER A 122 5.33 -8.29 -7.95
N HIS A 123 4.02 -8.35 -7.76
CA HIS A 123 3.39 -8.68 -6.48
C HIS A 123 2.74 -10.07 -6.46
N ILE A 124 2.83 -10.81 -7.56
CA ILE A 124 2.34 -12.20 -7.60
C ILE A 124 3.27 -13.08 -6.78
N LEU A 125 2.68 -13.92 -5.92
CA LEU A 125 3.46 -14.87 -5.13
C LEU A 125 3.90 -16.04 -5.99
N LEU A 126 5.18 -16.36 -5.91
CA LEU A 126 5.77 -17.54 -6.52
C LEU A 126 5.47 -18.79 -5.66
N PRO A 127 5.64 -20.00 -6.20
CA PRO A 127 5.45 -21.23 -5.42
C PRO A 127 6.29 -21.28 -4.13
N SER A 128 7.42 -20.57 -4.08
CA SER A 128 8.26 -20.45 -2.89
C SER A 128 7.64 -19.60 -1.77
N GLY A 129 6.56 -18.86 -2.06
CA GLY A 129 5.90 -17.99 -1.09
C GLY A 129 6.40 -16.54 -1.06
N VAL A 130 7.42 -16.22 -1.86
CA VAL A 130 7.88 -14.83 -2.02
C VAL A 130 7.29 -14.23 -3.29
N SER A 131 7.15 -12.91 -3.33
CA SER A 131 6.67 -12.23 -4.53
C SER A 131 7.75 -12.18 -5.62
N VAL A 132 7.32 -11.95 -6.86
CA VAL A 132 8.25 -11.81 -7.99
C VAL A 132 9.28 -10.71 -7.72
N ILE A 133 8.85 -9.55 -7.20
CA ILE A 133 9.78 -8.45 -6.90
C ILE A 133 10.79 -8.85 -5.81
N GLU A 134 10.36 -9.55 -4.77
CA GLU A 134 11.25 -10.04 -3.73
C GLU A 134 12.29 -11.02 -4.29
N HIS A 135 11.86 -11.93 -5.16
CA HIS A 135 12.76 -12.89 -5.82
C HIS A 135 13.79 -12.18 -6.70
N ILE A 136 13.34 -11.24 -7.52
CA ILE A 136 14.21 -10.48 -8.42
C ILE A 136 15.25 -9.68 -7.64
N GLN A 137 14.84 -9.05 -6.55
CA GLN A 137 15.76 -8.28 -5.69
C GLN A 137 16.78 -9.20 -5.00
N ALA A 138 16.34 -10.34 -4.48
CA ALA A 138 17.22 -11.31 -3.83
C ALA A 138 18.28 -11.87 -4.78
N GLN A 139 17.90 -12.09 -6.04
CA GLN A 139 18.79 -12.62 -7.07
C GLN A 139 19.62 -11.53 -7.79
N LYS A 140 19.44 -10.27 -7.41
CA LYS A 140 20.15 -9.12 -8.01
C LYS A 140 20.01 -9.08 -9.53
N MET A 141 18.81 -9.35 -10.02
CA MET A 141 18.54 -9.46 -11.46
C MET A 141 18.40 -8.12 -12.16
N LEU A 142 18.16 -7.05 -11.40
CA LEU A 142 18.01 -5.72 -11.98
C LEU A 142 19.37 -5.04 -12.14
N PRO A 143 19.52 -4.21 -13.18
CA PRO A 143 20.73 -3.39 -13.31
C PRO A 143 20.92 -2.51 -12.07
N ALA A 144 22.17 -2.21 -11.73
CA ALA A 144 22.45 -1.26 -10.65
C ALA A 144 21.87 0.12 -10.99
N PRO A 145 21.33 0.85 -9.99
CA PRO A 145 20.81 2.20 -10.23
C PRO A 145 21.90 3.12 -10.76
N SER A 146 21.53 3.99 -11.67
CA SER A 146 22.43 5.03 -12.15
C SER A 146 22.62 6.10 -11.07
N ASN A 147 23.84 6.67 -10.99
CA ASN A 147 24.13 7.78 -10.09
C ASN A 147 23.77 9.15 -10.67
N ALA A 148 23.18 9.17 -11.85
CA ALA A 148 22.80 10.41 -12.51
C ALA A 148 21.52 11.01 -11.95
#